data_ab1f57866fa35045eca255668047b039
#
_entry.id   ab1f57866fa35045eca255668047b039
#
_cell.length_a   1.000
_cell.length_b   1.000
_cell.length_c   1.000
_cell.angle_alpha   90.00
_cell.angle_beta   90.00
_cell.angle_gamma   90.00
#
_symmetry.space_group_name_H-M   'P 1'
#
loop_
_entity.id
_entity.type
_entity.pdbx_description
1 polymer ?
#
loop_
_entity_poly.entity_id
_entity_poly.type
_entity_poly.pdbx_seq_one_letter_code
_entity_poly.pdbx_strand_id
1 'polypeptide(L)'
;MLCTTQGELGLAEWNSGNIRVLTPGWHLLECVNTSVARFRVTQDVITHGAMKIIRVRPGHIGLGTQNGRPVLLQVGHHVINDPLFVFQRAVSLTDQHISIGTSHIITVQPGYVGLCTVNGRAHFLEPGHHRINHPNFKFESMVESTREHIGLGSKHRIIVPAGLVGLAYDGGRAVLLESGKVYNIDSPTFSYCGSKSVNDELITHGSITMVTVRGGKYGITFGT
;
A
#
# COMPACT_ATOMS: atom_id res chain seq x y z
N MET A 1 32.21 22.11 33.60
CA MET A 1 31.49 21.01 34.24
C MET A 1 30.05 21.11 33.85
N LEU A 2 29.46 20.04 33.34
CA LEU A 2 28.06 19.94 32.92
C LEU A 2 27.36 18.86 33.72
N CYS A 3 26.15 19.14 34.20
CA CYS A 3 25.27 18.16 34.82
C CYS A 3 24.05 17.93 33.90
N THR A 4 23.76 16.66 33.54
CA THR A 4 22.54 16.24 32.91
C THR A 4 21.64 15.54 33.93
N THR A 5 20.38 15.95 34.03
CA THR A 5 19.45 15.43 35.03
C THR A 5 18.77 14.13 34.52
N GLN A 6 18.17 13.39 35.44
CA GLN A 6 17.42 12.21 35.11
C GLN A 6 16.26 12.56 34.13
N GLY A 7 16.16 11.88 33.00
CA GLY A 7 15.19 12.19 31.93
C GLY A 7 15.72 13.20 30.89
N GLU A 8 16.94 13.63 30.99
CA GLU A 8 17.63 14.46 30.00
C GLU A 8 18.79 13.68 29.34
N LEU A 9 19.10 14.07 28.12
CA LEU A 9 20.24 13.62 27.34
C LEU A 9 21.04 14.83 26.92
N GLY A 10 22.34 14.84 27.20
CA GLY A 10 23.26 15.85 26.72
C GLY A 10 23.95 15.42 25.43
N LEU A 11 24.11 16.34 24.49
CA LEU A 11 24.96 16.14 23.31
C LEU A 11 26.07 17.17 23.35
N ALA A 12 27.31 16.72 23.42
CA ALA A 12 28.48 17.56 23.36
C ALA A 12 29.14 17.42 22.00
N GLU A 13 29.34 18.54 21.32
CA GLU A 13 29.98 18.62 20.00
C GLU A 13 31.28 19.41 20.12
N TRP A 14 32.37 18.84 19.65
CA TRP A 14 33.66 19.48 19.53
C TRP A 14 33.85 20.14 18.17
N ASN A 15 34.73 21.13 18.06
CA ASN A 15 35.03 21.80 16.78
C ASN A 15 35.49 20.86 15.66
N SER A 16 35.90 19.64 16.00
CA SER A 16 36.21 18.57 15.05
C SER A 16 34.95 17.93 14.42
N GLY A 17 33.74 18.35 14.83
CA GLY A 17 32.46 17.72 14.39
C GLY A 17 32.15 16.41 15.11
N ASN A 18 33.00 16.00 16.07
CA ASN A 18 32.71 14.80 16.87
C ASN A 18 31.62 15.09 17.90
N ILE A 19 30.58 14.27 17.91
CA ILE A 19 29.49 14.42 18.87
C ILE A 19 29.48 13.22 19.83
N ARG A 20 29.38 13.51 21.12
CA ARG A 20 29.30 12.52 22.19
C ARG A 20 27.97 12.66 22.93
N VAL A 21 27.31 11.52 23.15
CA VAL A 21 26.09 11.44 23.96
C VAL A 21 26.49 11.39 25.43
N LEU A 22 25.91 12.30 26.24
CA LEU A 22 26.12 12.39 27.69
C LEU A 22 24.85 11.85 28.37
N THR A 23 25.01 10.78 29.12
CA THR A 23 23.96 10.20 29.98
C THR A 23 23.71 11.08 31.22
N PRO A 24 22.64 10.87 31.99
CA PRO A 24 22.44 11.58 33.26
C PRO A 24 23.65 11.46 34.18
N GLY A 25 24.07 12.58 34.75
CA GLY A 25 25.24 12.67 35.64
C GLY A 25 26.09 13.90 35.39
N TRP A 26 27.26 13.93 36.12
CA TRP A 26 28.25 14.98 35.99
C TRP A 26 29.29 14.63 34.92
N HIS A 27 29.54 15.55 34.00
CA HIS A 27 30.52 15.40 32.94
C HIS A 27 31.53 16.52 32.96
N LEU A 28 32.81 16.16 32.96
CA LEU A 28 33.92 17.08 32.74
C LEU A 28 34.10 17.20 31.21
N LEU A 29 33.88 18.40 30.69
CA LEU A 29 34.11 18.74 29.30
C LEU A 29 35.19 19.78 29.20
N GLU A 30 36.03 19.70 28.19
CA GLU A 30 37.00 20.75 27.88
C GLU A 30 36.24 22.02 27.48
N CYS A 31 36.46 23.11 28.18
CA CYS A 31 35.68 24.33 28.00
C CYS A 31 35.99 25.08 26.69
N VAL A 32 37.04 24.69 26.00
CA VAL A 32 37.45 25.32 24.74
C VAL A 32 36.92 24.50 23.58
N ASN A 33 36.06 25.12 22.77
CA ASN A 33 35.57 24.53 21.50
C ASN A 33 34.56 23.39 21.63
N THR A 34 33.77 23.35 22.69
CA THR A 34 32.72 22.36 22.88
C THR A 34 31.34 23.03 23.01
N SER A 35 30.42 22.75 22.09
CA SER A 35 29.00 23.12 22.24
C SER A 35 28.23 22.00 22.92
N VAL A 36 27.25 22.34 23.75
CA VAL A 36 26.44 21.36 24.46
C VAL A 36 24.97 21.72 24.34
N ALA A 37 24.19 20.75 23.90
CA ALA A 37 22.73 20.82 23.87
C ALA A 37 22.12 19.80 24.83
N ARG A 38 21.00 20.16 25.47
CA ARG A 38 20.22 19.26 26.34
C ARG A 38 18.88 18.96 25.71
N PHE A 39 18.48 17.72 25.76
CA PHE A 39 17.22 17.23 25.19
C PHE A 39 16.49 16.35 26.19
N ARG A 40 15.17 16.37 26.16
CA ARG A 40 14.36 15.43 26.95
C ARG A 40 14.36 14.06 26.30
N VAL A 41 14.61 13.01 27.07
CA VAL A 41 14.56 11.61 26.58
C VAL A 41 13.18 11.22 26.06
N THR A 42 12.14 11.99 26.40
CA THR A 42 10.77 11.78 25.92
C THR A 42 10.55 12.23 24.47
N GLN A 43 11.47 12.97 23.87
CA GLN A 43 11.38 13.37 22.47
C GLN A 43 11.65 12.18 21.55
N ASP A 44 10.78 12.00 20.55
CA ASP A 44 10.95 10.92 19.58
C ASP A 44 12.07 11.22 18.57
N VAL A 45 12.40 12.49 18.36
CA VAL A 45 13.47 12.91 17.44
C VAL A 45 14.30 14.01 18.09
N ILE A 46 15.60 13.78 18.18
CA ILE A 46 16.59 14.73 18.66
C ILE A 46 17.60 14.92 17.53
N THR A 47 17.82 16.17 17.13
CA THR A 47 18.81 16.54 16.10
C THR A 47 19.81 17.53 16.66
N HIS A 48 21.11 17.23 16.48
CA HIS A 48 22.19 18.12 16.82
C HIS A 48 23.35 17.95 15.82
N GLY A 49 23.61 18.97 15.01
CA GLY A 49 24.55 18.86 13.90
C GLY A 49 24.18 17.70 12.94
N ALA A 50 25.16 16.85 12.64
CA ALA A 50 24.96 15.66 11.81
C ALA A 50 24.28 14.50 12.56
N MET A 51 24.28 14.54 13.90
CA MET A 51 23.72 13.47 14.72
C MET A 51 22.20 13.58 14.85
N LYS A 52 21.53 12.47 14.66
CA LYS A 52 20.10 12.31 14.88
C LYS A 52 19.86 11.09 15.78
N ILE A 53 19.10 11.28 16.84
CA ILE A 53 18.63 10.20 17.72
C ILE A 53 17.14 10.10 17.51
N ILE A 54 16.70 8.95 17.02
CA ILE A 54 15.31 8.72 16.60
C ILE A 54 14.76 7.54 17.37
N ARG A 55 13.62 7.74 18.00
CA ARG A 55 12.87 6.69 18.66
C ARG A 55 11.66 6.32 17.82
N VAL A 56 11.66 5.11 17.31
CA VAL A 56 10.50 4.53 16.62
C VAL A 56 9.72 3.66 17.60
N ARG A 57 8.49 4.03 17.86
CA ARG A 57 7.61 3.34 18.82
C ARG A 57 7.13 2.00 18.29
N PRO A 58 6.76 1.04 19.18
CA PRO A 58 6.10 -0.19 18.76
C PRO A 58 4.88 0.10 17.88
N GLY A 59 4.65 -0.73 16.86
CA GLY A 59 3.57 -0.55 15.88
C GLY A 59 3.82 0.55 14.83
N HIS A 60 5.01 1.16 14.81
CA HIS A 60 5.39 2.19 13.84
C HIS A 60 6.64 1.79 13.07
N ILE A 61 6.84 2.44 11.94
CA ILE A 61 8.07 2.41 11.15
C ILE A 61 8.53 3.84 10.89
N GLY A 62 9.82 4.10 11.06
CA GLY A 62 10.41 5.39 10.75
C GLY A 62 10.75 5.50 9.27
N LEU A 63 10.38 6.61 8.65
CA LEU A 63 10.69 6.93 7.27
C LEU A 63 11.78 7.98 7.21
N GLY A 64 12.83 7.72 6.47
CA GLY A 64 13.93 8.64 6.25
C GLY A 64 14.58 8.45 4.89
N THR A 65 15.47 9.35 4.54
CA THR A 65 16.31 9.23 3.35
C THR A 65 17.77 9.38 3.73
N GLN A 66 18.64 8.61 3.13
CA GLN A 66 20.08 8.71 3.24
C GLN A 66 20.66 8.93 1.86
N ASN A 67 21.30 10.06 1.66
CA ASN A 67 21.82 10.46 0.34
C ASN A 67 20.74 10.31 -0.77
N GLY A 68 19.50 10.77 -0.47
CA GLY A 68 18.35 10.70 -1.37
C GLY A 68 17.72 9.31 -1.52
N ARG A 69 18.30 8.25 -0.94
CA ARG A 69 17.75 6.89 -1.00
C ARG A 69 16.81 6.63 0.19
N PRO A 70 15.66 6.01 -0.03
CA PRO A 70 14.73 5.65 1.04
C PRO A 70 15.38 4.72 2.08
N VAL A 71 15.19 5.05 3.36
CA VAL A 71 15.61 4.24 4.50
C VAL A 71 14.42 4.03 5.42
N LEU A 72 14.20 2.79 5.83
CA LEU A 72 13.17 2.40 6.77
C LEU A 72 13.81 2.04 8.10
N LEU A 73 13.40 2.74 9.17
CA LEU A 73 13.87 2.49 10.53
C LEU A 73 12.85 1.62 11.26
N GLN A 74 13.30 0.46 11.71
CA GLN A 74 12.47 -0.47 12.50
C GLN A 74 12.17 0.11 13.89
N VAL A 75 11.27 -0.54 14.64
CA VAL A 75 11.01 -0.20 16.04
C VAL A 75 12.31 -0.21 16.86
N GLY A 76 12.51 0.83 17.69
CA GLY A 76 13.69 0.93 18.54
C GLY A 76 14.30 2.33 18.56
N HIS A 77 15.54 2.40 19.07
CA HIS A 77 16.33 3.62 19.13
C HIS A 77 17.42 3.56 18.06
N HIS A 78 17.49 4.61 17.26
CA HIS A 78 18.48 4.75 16.19
C HIS A 78 19.33 5.98 16.44
N VAL A 79 20.64 5.81 16.46
CA VAL A 79 21.62 6.90 16.54
C VAL A 79 22.35 6.95 15.21
N ILE A 80 22.10 8.02 14.45
CA ILE A 80 22.64 8.19 13.10
C ILE A 80 23.47 9.46 13.10
N ASN A 81 24.75 9.31 12.81
CA ASN A 81 25.67 10.44 12.65
C ASN A 81 26.05 10.57 11.18
N ASP A 82 25.14 11.13 10.41
CA ASP A 82 25.31 11.32 8.97
C ASP A 82 24.59 12.61 8.55
N PRO A 83 25.30 13.59 7.98
CA PRO A 83 24.71 14.84 7.52
C PRO A 83 23.74 14.66 6.36
N LEU A 84 23.90 13.56 5.58
CA LEU A 84 23.05 13.26 4.43
C LEU A 84 21.80 12.45 4.79
N PHE A 85 21.66 12.05 6.05
CA PHE A 85 20.45 11.40 6.53
C PHE A 85 19.38 12.42 6.92
N VAL A 86 18.19 12.28 6.39
CA VAL A 86 17.00 13.10 6.72
C VAL A 86 15.90 12.19 7.23
N PHE A 87 15.50 12.37 8.49
CA PHE A 87 14.30 11.72 9.02
C PHE A 87 13.06 12.52 8.60
N GLN A 88 12.06 11.86 8.06
CA GLN A 88 10.83 12.50 7.63
C GLN A 88 9.74 12.39 8.70
N ARG A 89 9.35 11.16 9.04
CA ARG A 89 8.29 10.89 10.02
C ARG A 89 8.28 9.41 10.42
N ALA A 90 7.59 9.12 11.52
CA ALA A 90 7.13 7.75 11.82
C ALA A 90 5.68 7.59 11.37
N VAL A 91 5.34 6.41 10.85
CA VAL A 91 3.99 6.06 10.40
C VAL A 91 3.56 4.75 11.05
N SER A 92 2.26 4.56 11.20
CA SER A 92 1.72 3.32 11.76
C SER A 92 1.90 2.16 10.76
N LEU A 93 2.28 0.97 11.26
CA LEU A 93 2.29 -0.25 10.46
C LEU A 93 0.86 -0.73 10.09
N THR A 94 -0.18 -0.14 10.72
CA THR A 94 -1.58 -0.39 10.37
C THR A 94 -2.05 0.42 9.17
N ASP A 95 -1.26 1.41 8.73
CA ASP A 95 -1.59 2.18 7.53
C ASP A 95 -1.59 1.25 6.31
N GLN A 96 -2.65 1.35 5.52
CA GLN A 96 -2.84 0.49 4.35
C GLN A 96 -1.76 0.71 3.28
N HIS A 97 -1.25 1.93 3.17
CA HIS A 97 -0.21 2.29 2.21
C HIS A 97 0.80 3.26 2.84
N ILE A 98 2.03 2.81 2.93
CA ILE A 98 3.17 3.60 3.40
C ILE A 98 4.12 3.79 2.21
N SER A 99 4.50 5.03 1.92
CA SER A 99 5.42 5.32 0.82
C SER A 99 6.51 6.30 1.22
N ILE A 100 7.70 6.05 0.68
CA ILE A 100 8.84 6.96 0.73
C ILE A 100 9.66 6.84 -0.55
N GLY A 101 9.70 7.91 -1.34
CA GLY A 101 10.33 7.89 -2.67
C GLY A 101 9.72 6.79 -3.54
N THR A 102 10.56 5.85 -4.02
CA THR A 102 10.15 4.72 -4.85
C THR A 102 9.73 3.48 -4.05
N SER A 103 9.85 3.52 -2.74
CA SER A 103 9.56 2.38 -1.86
C SER A 103 8.13 2.48 -1.31
N HIS A 104 7.33 1.44 -1.52
CA HIS A 104 5.95 1.34 -1.09
C HIS A 104 5.76 0.07 -0.27
N ILE A 105 5.05 0.19 0.85
CA ILE A 105 4.58 -0.93 1.67
C ILE A 105 3.06 -0.86 1.66
N ILE A 106 2.42 -1.93 1.21
CA ILE A 106 0.96 -2.02 1.10
C ILE A 106 0.51 -3.23 1.90
N THR A 107 -0.44 -3.00 2.80
CA THR A 107 -1.07 -4.07 3.56
C THR A 107 -2.50 -4.25 3.07
N VAL A 108 -2.73 -5.34 2.32
CA VAL A 108 -4.06 -5.72 1.86
C VAL A 108 -4.70 -6.66 2.88
N GLN A 109 -5.81 -6.24 3.45
CA GLN A 109 -6.53 -7.01 4.46
C GLN A 109 -7.24 -8.22 3.82
N PRO A 110 -7.46 -9.33 4.58
CA PRO A 110 -8.32 -10.40 4.15
C PRO A 110 -9.71 -9.89 3.73
N GLY A 111 -10.23 -10.41 2.62
CA GLY A 111 -11.51 -9.96 2.05
C GLY A 111 -11.40 -8.74 1.12
N TYR A 112 -10.19 -8.22 0.88
CA TYR A 112 -9.95 -7.10 -0.03
C TYR A 112 -8.95 -7.46 -1.12
N VAL A 113 -8.98 -6.69 -2.19
CA VAL A 113 -7.99 -6.70 -3.29
C VAL A 113 -7.43 -5.29 -3.42
N GLY A 114 -6.12 -5.16 -3.44
CA GLY A 114 -5.45 -3.90 -3.70
C GLY A 114 -5.35 -3.62 -5.19
N LEU A 115 -5.77 -2.43 -5.62
CA LEU A 115 -5.66 -1.97 -6.99
C LEU A 115 -4.43 -1.06 -7.13
N CYS A 116 -3.57 -1.37 -8.07
CA CYS A 116 -2.37 -0.58 -8.33
C CYS A 116 -1.99 -0.58 -9.80
N THR A 117 -1.17 0.38 -10.17
CA THR A 117 -0.56 0.45 -11.51
C THR A 117 0.95 0.46 -11.42
N VAL A 118 1.61 -0.21 -12.35
CA VAL A 118 3.07 -0.20 -12.56
C VAL A 118 3.32 0.16 -14.02
N ASN A 119 4.03 1.25 -14.27
CA ASN A 119 4.20 1.78 -15.62
C ASN A 119 2.87 1.94 -16.39
N GLY A 120 1.81 2.37 -15.70
CA GLY A 120 0.48 2.53 -16.28
C GLY A 120 -0.30 1.22 -16.50
N ARG A 121 0.30 0.06 -16.27
CA ARG A 121 -0.39 -1.24 -16.36
C ARG A 121 -1.04 -1.60 -15.03
N ALA A 122 -2.28 -2.05 -15.10
CA ALA A 122 -3.05 -2.45 -13.93
C ALA A 122 -2.55 -3.77 -13.33
N HIS A 123 -2.53 -3.82 -11.99
CA HIS A 123 -2.21 -5.01 -11.21
C HIS A 123 -3.16 -5.11 -10.02
N PHE A 124 -3.51 -6.33 -9.65
CA PHE A 124 -4.27 -6.65 -8.45
C PHE A 124 -3.35 -7.27 -7.42
N LEU A 125 -3.41 -6.76 -6.19
CA LEU A 125 -2.65 -7.29 -5.05
C LEU A 125 -3.62 -8.12 -4.19
N GLU A 126 -3.30 -9.38 -4.04
CA GLU A 126 -4.05 -10.28 -3.16
C GLU A 126 -3.81 -9.92 -1.68
N PRO A 127 -4.62 -10.44 -0.73
CA PRO A 127 -4.42 -10.21 0.70
C PRO A 127 -3.00 -10.54 1.16
N GLY A 128 -2.40 -9.64 1.95
CA GLY A 128 -1.05 -9.81 2.47
C GLY A 128 -0.24 -8.51 2.54
N HIS A 129 1.05 -8.65 2.85
CA HIS A 129 1.98 -7.53 2.90
C HIS A 129 2.84 -7.50 1.62
N HIS A 130 2.77 -6.39 0.90
CA HIS A 130 3.49 -6.18 -0.34
C HIS A 130 4.52 -5.07 -0.16
N ARG A 131 5.76 -5.35 -0.51
CA ARG A 131 6.83 -4.35 -0.57
C ARG A 131 7.27 -4.18 -2.01
N ILE A 132 7.04 -2.99 -2.55
CA ILE A 132 7.28 -2.66 -3.95
C ILE A 132 8.26 -1.49 -4.00
N ASN A 133 9.32 -1.64 -4.77
CA ASN A 133 10.29 -0.58 -5.02
C ASN A 133 10.32 -0.30 -6.51
N HIS A 134 9.51 0.68 -6.94
CA HIS A 134 9.38 1.02 -8.35
C HIS A 134 9.00 2.49 -8.52
N PRO A 135 9.70 3.27 -9.37
CA PRO A 135 9.46 4.71 -9.51
C PRO A 135 8.07 5.05 -10.08
N ASN A 136 7.55 4.20 -10.96
CA ASN A 136 6.24 4.42 -11.60
C ASN A 136 5.15 3.52 -11.01
N PHE A 137 5.29 3.18 -9.73
CA PHE A 137 4.24 2.48 -9.00
C PHE A 137 3.23 3.49 -8.45
N LYS A 138 1.95 3.18 -8.58
CA LYS A 138 0.87 3.96 -7.98
C LYS A 138 -0.14 3.02 -7.35
N PHE A 139 -0.39 3.20 -6.07
CA PHE A 139 -1.49 2.55 -5.37
C PHE A 139 -2.76 3.37 -5.59
N GLU A 140 -3.84 2.74 -6.07
CA GLU A 140 -5.09 3.43 -6.39
C GLU A 140 -6.10 3.30 -5.24
N SER A 141 -6.47 2.08 -4.87
CA SER A 141 -7.47 1.84 -3.82
C SER A 141 -7.49 0.37 -3.37
N MET A 142 -8.27 0.11 -2.32
CA MET A 142 -8.69 -1.25 -1.95
C MET A 142 -10.18 -1.42 -2.22
N VAL A 143 -10.54 -2.59 -2.72
CA VAL A 143 -11.93 -2.98 -2.98
C VAL A 143 -12.21 -4.34 -2.35
N GLU A 144 -13.46 -4.56 -1.96
CA GLU A 144 -13.89 -5.86 -1.43
C GLU A 144 -13.76 -6.95 -2.49
N SER A 145 -13.12 -8.06 -2.13
CA SER A 145 -12.88 -9.19 -3.05
C SER A 145 -14.15 -9.91 -3.49
N THR A 146 -15.25 -9.69 -2.78
CA THR A 146 -16.59 -10.27 -3.04
C THR A 146 -17.39 -9.49 -4.07
N ARG A 147 -16.92 -8.33 -4.52
CA ARG A 147 -17.59 -7.56 -5.56
C ARG A 147 -17.71 -8.39 -6.84
N GLU A 148 -18.89 -8.36 -7.44
CA GLU A 148 -19.17 -9.05 -8.70
C GLU A 148 -18.23 -8.63 -9.82
N HIS A 149 -17.86 -7.34 -9.87
CA HIS A 149 -16.89 -6.81 -10.83
C HIS A 149 -15.89 -5.88 -10.16
N ILE A 150 -14.61 -6.18 -10.36
CA ILE A 150 -13.47 -5.34 -9.99
C ILE A 150 -12.71 -5.05 -11.29
N GLY A 151 -12.59 -3.78 -11.65
CA GLY A 151 -11.89 -3.35 -12.87
C GLY A 151 -10.88 -2.23 -12.61
N LEU A 152 -9.74 -2.31 -13.29
CA LEU A 152 -8.74 -1.24 -13.36
C LEU A 152 -8.04 -1.31 -14.73
N GLY A 153 -8.21 -0.26 -15.54
CA GLY A 153 -7.67 -0.25 -16.90
C GLY A 153 -8.17 -1.44 -17.72
N SER A 154 -7.24 -2.26 -18.25
CA SER A 154 -7.55 -3.46 -19.03
C SER A 154 -7.85 -4.69 -18.18
N LYS A 155 -7.55 -4.65 -16.88
CA LYS A 155 -7.75 -5.81 -16.00
C LYS A 155 -9.10 -5.81 -15.34
N HIS A 156 -9.78 -6.93 -15.44
CA HIS A 156 -11.10 -7.17 -14.86
C HIS A 156 -11.11 -8.52 -14.14
N ARG A 157 -11.66 -8.53 -12.93
CA ARG A 157 -12.01 -9.74 -12.19
C ARG A 157 -13.52 -9.74 -12.03
N ILE A 158 -14.19 -10.79 -12.52
CA ILE A 158 -15.64 -10.94 -12.47
C ILE A 158 -15.94 -12.23 -11.71
N ILE A 159 -16.83 -12.12 -10.74
CA ILE A 159 -17.38 -13.26 -10.00
C ILE A 159 -18.82 -13.41 -10.46
N VAL A 160 -19.13 -14.47 -11.19
CA VAL A 160 -20.51 -14.80 -11.58
C VAL A 160 -21.07 -15.75 -10.54
N PRO A 161 -22.05 -15.32 -9.71
CA PRO A 161 -22.65 -16.19 -8.70
C PRO A 161 -23.35 -17.40 -9.33
N ALA A 162 -23.47 -18.48 -8.57
CA ALA A 162 -24.23 -19.64 -9.01
C ALA A 162 -25.70 -19.26 -9.29
N GLY A 163 -26.25 -19.78 -10.40
CA GLY A 163 -27.62 -19.47 -10.85
C GLY A 163 -27.73 -18.14 -11.61
N LEU A 164 -26.65 -17.41 -11.84
CA LEU A 164 -26.61 -16.23 -12.69
C LEU A 164 -25.71 -16.45 -13.90
N VAL A 165 -26.00 -15.77 -15.01
CA VAL A 165 -25.12 -15.66 -16.17
C VAL A 165 -24.60 -14.21 -16.27
N GLY A 166 -23.30 -14.04 -16.40
CA GLY A 166 -22.70 -12.72 -16.58
C GLY A 166 -22.82 -12.26 -18.04
N LEU A 167 -23.14 -10.99 -18.22
CA LEU A 167 -23.27 -10.33 -19.52
C LEU A 167 -22.11 -9.37 -19.72
N ALA A 168 -21.40 -9.49 -20.82
CA ALA A 168 -20.26 -8.66 -21.14
C ALA A 168 -20.13 -8.40 -22.64
N TYR A 169 -19.33 -7.39 -22.98
CA TYR A 169 -18.84 -7.17 -24.33
C TYR A 169 -17.31 -7.22 -24.34
N ASP A 170 -16.73 -7.79 -25.40
CA ASP A 170 -15.30 -7.70 -25.68
C ASP A 170 -15.08 -7.39 -27.16
N GLY A 171 -14.39 -6.29 -27.44
CA GLY A 171 -14.24 -5.79 -28.81
C GLY A 171 -15.58 -5.54 -29.52
N GLY A 172 -16.61 -5.13 -28.78
CA GLY A 172 -17.97 -4.89 -29.31
C GLY A 172 -18.79 -6.16 -29.54
N ARG A 173 -18.22 -7.34 -29.28
CA ARG A 173 -18.94 -8.63 -29.39
C ARG A 173 -19.55 -9.00 -28.06
N ALA A 174 -20.80 -9.43 -28.06
CA ALA A 174 -21.49 -9.95 -26.88
C ALA A 174 -20.81 -11.24 -26.38
N VAL A 175 -20.62 -11.36 -25.10
CA VAL A 175 -20.02 -12.51 -24.42
C VAL A 175 -20.88 -12.85 -23.21
N LEU A 176 -21.19 -14.16 -23.05
CA LEU A 176 -21.85 -14.70 -21.87
C LEU A 176 -20.80 -15.38 -20.97
N LEU A 177 -20.81 -15.03 -19.68
CA LEU A 177 -19.96 -15.65 -18.69
C LEU A 177 -20.76 -16.67 -17.89
N GLU A 178 -20.22 -17.88 -17.80
CA GLU A 178 -20.90 -19.02 -17.18
C GLU A 178 -21.08 -18.84 -15.68
N SER A 179 -22.15 -19.41 -15.16
CA SER A 179 -22.55 -19.44 -13.76
C SER A 179 -21.51 -20.09 -12.85
N GLY A 180 -21.33 -19.54 -11.64
CA GLY A 180 -20.48 -20.12 -10.60
C GLY A 180 -18.98 -20.02 -10.86
N LYS A 181 -18.54 -19.19 -11.81
CA LYS A 181 -17.12 -19.05 -12.17
C LYS A 181 -16.56 -17.68 -11.83
N VAL A 182 -15.22 -17.65 -11.66
CA VAL A 182 -14.43 -16.42 -11.51
C VAL A 182 -13.60 -16.24 -12.77
N TYR A 183 -13.69 -15.06 -13.36
CA TYR A 183 -12.97 -14.69 -14.58
C TYR A 183 -11.95 -13.60 -14.28
N ASN A 184 -10.73 -13.78 -14.77
CA ASN A 184 -9.69 -12.75 -14.79
C ASN A 184 -9.40 -12.43 -16.26
N ILE A 185 -9.77 -11.24 -16.68
CA ILE A 185 -9.69 -10.80 -18.09
C ILE A 185 -8.72 -9.62 -18.17
N ASP A 186 -7.86 -9.63 -19.16
CA ASP A 186 -6.95 -8.53 -19.47
C ASP A 186 -7.23 -8.08 -20.92
N SER A 187 -8.23 -7.23 -21.07
CA SER A 187 -8.65 -6.67 -22.35
C SER A 187 -9.09 -5.22 -22.18
N PRO A 188 -8.51 -4.28 -22.94
CA PRO A 188 -8.88 -2.86 -22.86
C PRO A 188 -10.28 -2.60 -23.46
N THR A 189 -10.81 -3.54 -24.24
CA THR A 189 -12.13 -3.43 -24.90
C THR A 189 -13.21 -4.18 -24.15
N PHE A 190 -12.87 -4.81 -23.03
CA PHE A 190 -13.83 -5.55 -22.23
C PHE A 190 -14.72 -4.63 -21.39
N SER A 191 -16.01 -4.90 -21.39
CA SER A 191 -17.01 -4.18 -20.58
C SER A 191 -18.00 -5.16 -19.98
N TYR A 192 -18.10 -5.16 -18.65
CA TYR A 192 -19.06 -5.96 -17.92
C TYR A 192 -20.37 -5.19 -17.74
N CYS A 193 -21.49 -5.84 -18.06
CA CYS A 193 -22.83 -5.24 -18.06
C CYS A 193 -23.70 -5.70 -16.88
N GLY A 194 -23.19 -6.63 -16.06
CA GLY A 194 -23.93 -7.21 -14.93
C GLY A 194 -24.33 -8.65 -15.18
N SER A 195 -25.17 -9.21 -14.32
CA SER A 195 -25.65 -10.60 -14.41
C SER A 195 -27.15 -10.69 -14.46
N LYS A 196 -27.67 -11.82 -15.00
CA LYS A 196 -29.08 -12.17 -15.03
C LYS A 196 -29.28 -13.60 -14.54
N SER A 197 -30.50 -13.91 -14.07
CA SER A 197 -30.82 -15.25 -13.59
C SER A 197 -30.86 -16.23 -14.79
N VAL A 198 -30.21 -17.40 -14.64
CA VAL A 198 -30.34 -18.50 -15.63
C VAL A 198 -31.76 -19.03 -15.75
N ASN A 199 -32.65 -18.72 -14.78
CA ASN A 199 -34.04 -19.09 -14.77
C ASN A 199 -34.95 -18.12 -15.53
N ASP A 200 -34.42 -17.00 -16.03
CA ASP A 200 -35.15 -16.08 -16.88
C ASP A 200 -35.52 -16.82 -18.18
N GLU A 201 -36.76 -16.72 -18.63
CA GLU A 201 -37.24 -17.42 -19.83
C GLU A 201 -36.50 -16.95 -21.08
N LEU A 202 -36.11 -15.65 -21.11
CA LEU A 202 -35.41 -15.03 -22.23
C LEU A 202 -34.34 -14.06 -21.72
N ILE A 203 -33.10 -14.28 -22.12
CA ILE A 203 -32.00 -13.36 -21.91
C ILE A 203 -31.48 -12.92 -23.28
N THR A 204 -31.59 -11.65 -23.61
CA THR A 204 -31.03 -11.07 -24.82
C THR A 204 -29.86 -10.16 -24.46
N HIS A 205 -28.71 -10.36 -25.11
CA HIS A 205 -27.51 -9.59 -24.93
C HIS A 205 -26.76 -9.40 -26.25
N GLY A 206 -26.87 -8.24 -26.87
CA GLY A 206 -26.35 -7.99 -28.21
C GLY A 206 -26.97 -8.96 -29.24
N SER A 207 -26.08 -9.71 -29.92
CA SER A 207 -26.49 -10.73 -30.92
C SER A 207 -26.81 -12.10 -30.31
N ILE A 208 -26.67 -12.26 -28.99
CA ILE A 208 -26.91 -13.54 -28.33
C ILE A 208 -28.28 -13.52 -27.65
N THR A 209 -29.04 -14.58 -27.89
CA THR A 209 -30.32 -14.83 -27.23
C THR A 209 -30.24 -16.20 -26.56
N MET A 210 -30.44 -16.25 -25.26
CA MET A 210 -30.56 -17.48 -24.50
C MET A 210 -32.02 -17.68 -24.08
N VAL A 211 -32.56 -18.85 -24.42
CA VAL A 211 -33.95 -19.24 -24.11
C VAL A 211 -33.92 -20.42 -23.14
N THR A 212 -34.60 -20.30 -22.02
CA THR A 212 -34.75 -21.37 -21.05
C THR A 212 -36.11 -22.05 -21.26
N VAL A 213 -36.10 -23.30 -21.74
CA VAL A 213 -37.32 -24.10 -21.93
C VAL A 213 -37.53 -24.98 -20.71
N ARG A 214 -38.62 -24.76 -19.98
CA ARG A 214 -38.98 -25.55 -18.79
C ARG A 214 -39.52 -26.91 -19.19
N GLY A 215 -39.35 -27.93 -18.35
CA GLY A 215 -39.89 -29.27 -18.55
C GLY A 215 -41.41 -29.23 -18.86
N GLY A 216 -41.83 -29.97 -19.88
CA GLY A 216 -43.23 -30.02 -20.35
C GLY A 216 -43.66 -28.85 -21.26
N LYS A 217 -42.71 -27.96 -21.67
CA LYS A 217 -42.94 -26.87 -22.63
C LYS A 217 -42.06 -27.05 -23.86
N TYR A 218 -42.44 -26.43 -24.97
CA TYR A 218 -41.68 -26.40 -26.22
C TYR A 218 -41.30 -24.96 -26.54
N GLY A 219 -40.05 -24.73 -26.96
CA GLY A 219 -39.60 -23.49 -27.55
C GLY A 219 -39.67 -23.56 -29.06
N ILE A 220 -40.31 -22.60 -29.73
CA ILE A 220 -40.34 -22.48 -31.18
C ILE A 220 -39.49 -21.27 -31.56
N THR A 221 -38.49 -21.47 -32.42
CA THR A 221 -37.67 -20.42 -33.00
C THR A 221 -37.92 -20.29 -34.49
N PHE A 222 -38.03 -19.09 -34.98
CA PHE A 222 -38.11 -18.79 -36.40
C PHE A 222 -36.79 -18.22 -36.85
N GLY A 223 -36.13 -18.84 -37.83
CA GLY A 223 -34.95 -18.28 -38.49
C GLY A 223 -35.39 -17.23 -39.50
N THR A 224 -34.69 -16.10 -39.55
CA THR A 224 -34.76 -15.10 -40.63
C THR A 224 -33.67 -15.32 -41.63
#